data_58e697fa8436b53ce342944dc74f8c0b
#
_entry.id   58e697fa8436b53ce342944dc74f8c0b
#
_cell.length_a   1.000
_cell.length_b   1.000
_cell.length_c   1.000
_cell.angle_alpha   90.00
_cell.angle_beta   90.00
_cell.angle_gamma   90.00
#
_symmetry.space_group_name_H-M   'P 1'
#
loop_
_entity.id
_entity.type
_entity.pdbx_description
1 polymer ?
#
loop_
_entity_poly.entity_id
_entity_poly.type
_entity_poly.pdbx_seq_one_letter_code
_entity_poly.pdbx_strand_id
1 'polypeptide(L)' 'MDHTRIKYVKTIYEPGTTVICNKMHDPYHPVPSGTKGVVTNVDDMGTIHVKWSNGQSLGLIPGVDDFEIDRIKL' A
#
# COMPACT_ATOMS: atom_id res chain seq x y z
N MET A 1 3.51 7.74 13.41
CA MET A 1 3.40 6.28 13.67
C MET A 1 4.61 5.85 14.49
N ASP A 2 4.41 5.09 15.55
CA ASP A 2 5.52 4.67 16.41
C ASP A 2 6.25 3.46 15.83
N HIS A 3 7.42 3.15 16.40
CA HIS A 3 8.27 2.05 15.91
C HIS A 3 7.59 0.70 15.94
N THR A 4 6.76 0.44 16.94
CA THR A 4 6.08 -0.84 17.07
C THR A 4 5.09 -1.03 15.94
N ARG A 5 4.33 0.00 15.59
CA ARG A 5 3.36 -0.05 14.51
C ARG A 5 4.04 -0.17 13.15
N ILE A 6 5.13 0.57 12.96
CA ILE A 6 5.91 0.50 11.71
C ILE A 6 6.45 -0.92 11.51
N LYS A 7 6.99 -1.51 12.57
CA LYS A 7 7.50 -2.88 12.53
C LYS A 7 6.40 -3.88 12.16
N TYR A 8 5.21 -3.68 12.72
CA TYR A 8 4.05 -4.51 12.43
C TYR A 8 3.63 -4.38 10.96
N VAL A 9 3.58 -3.15 10.47
CA VAL A 9 3.26 -2.88 9.06
C VAL A 9 4.27 -3.54 8.13
N LYS A 10 5.55 -3.45 8.45
CA LYS A 10 6.61 -4.11 7.66
C LYS A 10 6.45 -5.62 7.62
N THR A 11 5.98 -6.21 8.72
CA THR A 11 5.75 -7.66 8.81
C THR A 11 4.59 -8.10 7.92
N ILE A 12 3.51 -7.32 7.89
CA ILE A 12 2.31 -7.67 7.12
C ILE A 12 2.49 -7.38 5.64
N TYR A 13 3.09 -6.22 5.32
CA TYR A 13 3.23 -5.77 3.94
C TYR A 13 4.66 -5.98 3.43
N GLU A 14 5.05 -7.24 3.35
CA GLU A 14 6.35 -7.62 2.83
C GLU A 14 6.45 -7.30 1.34
N PRO A 15 7.67 -7.04 0.83
CA PRO A 15 7.87 -6.90 -0.62
C PRO A 15 7.29 -8.11 -1.37
N GLY A 16 6.55 -7.84 -2.43
CA GLY A 16 5.87 -8.87 -3.20
C GLY A 16 4.40 -9.07 -2.82
N THR A 17 3.95 -8.47 -1.72
CA THR A 17 2.53 -8.54 -1.33
C THR A 17 1.69 -7.77 -2.33
N THR A 18 0.60 -8.37 -2.82
CA THR A 18 -0.34 -7.69 -3.71
C THR A 18 -1.40 -6.99 -2.88
N VAL A 19 -1.65 -5.72 -3.21
CA VAL A 19 -2.66 -4.90 -2.55
C VAL A 19 -3.65 -4.35 -3.58
N ILE A 20 -4.84 -4.01 -3.10
CA ILE A 20 -5.88 -3.38 -3.91
C ILE A 20 -6.17 -2.02 -3.30
N CYS A 21 -6.13 -0.98 -4.13
CA CYS A 21 -6.54 0.36 -3.71
C CYS A 21 -8.06 0.44 -3.67
N ASN A 22 -8.62 0.78 -2.52
CA ASN A 22 -10.04 1.06 -2.40
C ASN A 22 -10.31 2.55 -2.57
N LYS A 23 -9.57 3.38 -1.83
CA LYS A 23 -9.68 4.82 -1.95
C LYS A 23 -8.39 5.48 -1.47
N MET A 24 -7.76 6.24 -2.35
CA MET A 24 -6.54 6.98 -2.03
C MET A 24 -6.86 8.45 -1.82
N HIS A 25 -6.25 9.05 -0.80
CA HIS A 25 -6.48 10.45 -0.43
C HIS A 25 -5.49 11.43 -1.02
N ASP A 26 -4.85 11.08 -2.13
CA ASP A 26 -4.00 12.02 -2.87
C ASP A 26 -4.90 13.01 -3.63
N PRO A 27 -4.73 14.33 -3.42
CA PRO A 27 -5.58 15.32 -4.09
C PRO A 27 -5.25 15.53 -5.57
N TYR A 28 -4.10 15.04 -6.05
CA TYR A 28 -3.64 15.33 -7.42
C TYR A 28 -3.81 14.17 -8.37
N HIS A 29 -3.22 13.03 -8.05
CA HIS A 29 -3.22 11.86 -8.93
C HIS A 29 -3.48 10.59 -8.13
N PRO A 30 -4.67 10.47 -7.54
CA PRO A 30 -4.95 9.27 -6.74
C PRO A 30 -4.98 8.03 -7.61
N VAL A 31 -4.52 6.92 -7.05
CA VAL A 31 -4.67 5.63 -7.71
C VAL A 31 -6.16 5.29 -7.75
N PRO A 32 -6.71 4.95 -8.92
CA PRO A 32 -8.14 4.63 -9.01
C PRO A 32 -8.54 3.44 -8.15
N SER A 33 -9.75 3.49 -7.63
CA SER A 33 -10.34 2.40 -6.86
C SER A 33 -10.33 1.11 -7.68
N GLY A 34 -9.93 0.01 -7.04
CA GLY A 34 -9.85 -1.29 -7.68
C GLY A 34 -8.51 -1.59 -8.35
N THR A 35 -7.59 -0.62 -8.38
CA THR A 35 -6.27 -0.85 -8.96
C THR A 35 -5.46 -1.76 -8.06
N LYS A 36 -4.80 -2.75 -8.63
CA LYS A 36 -3.89 -3.65 -7.91
C LYS A 36 -2.46 -3.18 -8.03
N GLY A 37 -1.67 -3.48 -7.02
CA GLY A 37 -0.26 -3.16 -7.03
C GLY A 37 0.52 -4.15 -6.18
N VAL A 38 1.85 -4.06 -6.29
CA VAL A 38 2.76 -4.94 -5.56
C VAL A 38 3.62 -4.09 -4.64
N VAL A 39 3.66 -4.46 -3.38
CA VAL A 39 4.49 -3.77 -2.38
C VAL A 39 5.96 -3.96 -2.73
N THR A 40 6.70 -2.86 -2.76
CA THR A 40 8.14 -2.90 -2.95
C THR A 40 8.89 -2.80 -1.63
N ASN A 41 8.41 -1.98 -0.73
CA ASN A 41 8.98 -1.86 0.63
C ASN A 41 8.06 -1.01 1.50
N VAL A 42 8.33 -1.04 2.80
CA VAL A 42 7.72 -0.12 3.77
C VAL A 42 8.87 0.71 4.34
N ASP A 43 8.75 2.02 4.29
CA ASP A 43 9.82 2.89 4.77
C ASP A 43 9.73 3.14 6.29
N ASP A 44 10.68 3.89 6.82
CA ASP A 44 10.76 4.13 8.26
C ASP A 44 9.69 5.08 8.80
N MET A 45 8.94 5.69 7.91
CA MET A 45 7.77 6.51 8.26
C MET A 45 6.48 5.68 8.29
N GLY A 46 6.57 4.43 7.88
CA GLY A 46 5.40 3.55 7.81
C GLY A 46 4.64 3.65 6.50
N THR A 47 5.17 4.35 5.51
CA THR A 47 4.55 4.42 4.18
C THR A 47 4.83 3.15 3.41
N ILE A 48 3.78 2.56 2.86
CA ILE A 48 3.87 1.32 2.07
C ILE A 48 4.08 1.73 0.62
N HIS A 49 5.28 1.49 0.10
CA HIS A 49 5.60 1.80 -1.29
C HIS A 49 5.09 0.70 -2.20
N VAL A 50 4.34 1.09 -3.22
CA VAL A 50 3.64 0.16 -4.10
C VAL A 50 3.90 0.53 -5.55
N LYS A 51 4.14 -0.49 -6.35
CA LYS A 51 4.18 -0.35 -7.80
C LYS A 51 2.82 -0.78 -8.33
N TRP A 52 2.03 0.19 -8.78
CA TRP A 52 0.67 -0.06 -9.22
C TRP A 52 0.61 -0.56 -10.67
N SER A 53 -0.38 -1.39 -10.96
CA SER A 53 -0.52 -2.01 -12.28
C SER A 53 -0.74 -1.01 -13.41
N ASN A 54 -1.22 0.19 -13.08
CA ASN A 54 -1.43 1.27 -14.05
C ASN A 54 -0.17 2.12 -14.29
N GLY A 55 0.95 1.76 -13.70
CA GLY A 55 2.22 2.48 -13.86
C GLY A 55 2.51 3.53 -12.80
N GLN A 56 1.55 3.84 -11.93
CA GLN A 56 1.79 4.76 -10.83
C GLN A 56 2.66 4.10 -9.75
N SER A 57 3.36 4.92 -8.96
CA SER A 57 4.20 4.43 -7.86
C SER A 57 3.97 5.21 -6.58
N LEU A 58 2.70 5.50 -6.28
CA LEU A 58 2.31 6.21 -5.07
C LEU A 58 2.29 5.27 -3.87
N GLY A 59 2.76 5.78 -2.73
CA GLY A 59 2.73 5.04 -1.48
C GLY A 59 1.36 5.08 -0.80
N LEU A 60 1.11 4.08 0.03
CA LEU A 60 -0.09 4.00 0.86
C LEU A 60 0.27 4.41 2.28
N ILE A 61 -0.58 5.23 2.89
CA ILE A 61 -0.41 5.67 4.27
C ILE A 61 -1.46 4.97 5.13
N PRO A 62 -1.07 4.02 5.99
CA PRO A 62 -2.01 3.34 6.87
C PRO A 62 -2.78 4.34 7.74
N GLY A 63 -4.09 4.16 7.84
CA GLY A 63 -4.95 5.07 8.59
C GLY A 63 -5.44 6.27 7.80
N VAL A 64 -4.87 6.53 6.62
CA VAL A 64 -5.29 7.63 5.74
C VAL A 64 -5.91 7.07 4.46
N ASP A 65 -5.19 6.20 3.78
CA ASP A 65 -5.66 5.57 2.56
C ASP A 65 -6.41 4.28 2.86
N ASP A 66 -7.41 3.97 2.05
CA ASP A 66 -8.20 2.75 2.20
C ASP A 66 -7.73 1.73 1.16
N PHE A 67 -7.23 0.61 1.64
CA PHE A 67 -6.68 -0.45 0.80
C PHE A 67 -6.78 -1.79 1.52
N GLU A 68 -6.59 -2.87 0.76
CA GLU A 68 -6.61 -4.21 1.34
C GLU A 68 -5.60 -5.10 0.64
N ILE A 69 -5.22 -6.19 1.31
CA ILE A 69 -4.37 -7.21 0.72
C ILE A 69 -5.22 -8.04 -0.23
N ASP A 70 -4.71 -8.24 -1.44
CA ASP A 70 -5.36 -9.13 -2.40
C ASP A 70 -5.01 -10.58 -2.06
N ARG A 71 -5.97 -11.29 -1.53
CA ARG A 71 -5.79 -12.69 -1.14
C ARG A 71 -6.38 -13.60 -2.20
N ILE A 72 -5.63 -13.73 -3.29
CA ILE A 72 -6.03 -14.64 -4.35
C ILE A 72 -5.88 -16.07 -3.85
N LYS A 73 -6.95 -16.81 -3.90
CA LYS A 73 -6.94 -18.23 -3.54
C LYS A 73 -7.09 -19.06 -4.80
N LEU A 74 -6.13 -19.91 -4.98
CA LEU A 74 -6.14 -20.83 -6.12
C LEU A 74 -6.67 -22.17 -5.70
#